data_53b561d893bb926a7635737341aa7ba3
#
_entry.id   53b561d893bb926a7635737341aa7ba3
#
_cell.length_a   1.000
_cell.length_b   1.000
_cell.length_c   1.000
_cell.angle_alpha   90.00
_cell.angle_beta   90.00
_cell.angle_gamma   90.00
#
_symmetry.space_group_name_H-M   'P 1'
#
loop_
_entity.id
_entity.type
_entity.pdbx_description
1 polymer ?
#
loop_
_entity_poly.entity_id
_entity_poly.type
_entity_poly.pdbx_seq_one_letter_code
_entity_poly.pdbx_strand_id
1 'polypeptide(L)' 'MGKFKVGDHVTWNSEAGHVSGRIIKVHTQDFDYKGHTHRASKESPQYEIKSDKTDHIAAHKESALSHK' A
#
# COMPACT_ATOMS: atom_id res chain seq x y z
N MET A 1 -4.97 -12.86 -6.94
CA MET A 1 -5.57 -12.51 -5.66
C MET A 1 -4.58 -11.72 -4.83
N GLY A 2 -5.08 -10.73 -4.10
CA GLY A 2 -4.22 -9.94 -3.25
C GLY A 2 -3.74 -10.71 -2.04
N LYS A 3 -2.49 -10.48 -1.68
CA LYS A 3 -1.87 -11.09 -0.50
C LYS A 3 -2.30 -10.42 0.80
N PHE A 4 -2.73 -9.17 0.72
CA PHE A 4 -3.10 -8.34 1.86
C PHE A 4 -4.54 -7.84 1.71
N LYS A 5 -5.12 -7.40 2.80
CA LYS A 5 -6.48 -6.86 2.82
C LYS A 5 -6.56 -5.65 3.74
N VAL A 6 -7.65 -4.91 3.65
CA VAL A 6 -7.89 -3.76 4.52
C VAL A 6 -7.82 -4.19 5.98
N GLY A 7 -7.09 -3.42 6.77
CA GLY A 7 -6.86 -3.70 8.17
C GLY A 7 -5.56 -4.45 8.46
N ASP A 8 -4.91 -5.01 7.44
CA ASP A 8 -3.65 -5.71 7.64
C ASP A 8 -2.55 -4.73 8.03
N HIS A 9 -1.72 -5.16 8.98
CA HIS A 9 -0.57 -4.37 9.42
C HIS A 9 0.65 -4.82 8.62
N VAL A 10 1.27 -3.89 7.90
CA VAL A 10 2.35 -4.18 6.97
C VAL A 10 3.53 -3.25 7.19
N THR A 11 4.66 -3.64 6.63
CA THR A 11 5.87 -2.82 6.61
C THR A 11 6.39 -2.68 5.19
N TRP A 12 7.13 -1.61 4.97
CA TRP A 12 7.84 -1.38 3.70
C TRP A 12 9.08 -0.54 3.95
N ASN A 13 9.98 -0.54 2.97
CA ASN A 13 11.18 0.29 3.03
C ASN A 13 10.90 1.63 2.37
N SER A 14 11.32 2.71 3.02
CA SER A 14 11.27 4.05 2.46
C SER A 14 12.66 4.67 2.59
N GLU A 15 12.81 5.89 2.07
CA GLU A 15 14.06 6.63 2.21
C GLU A 15 14.44 6.86 3.68
N ALA A 16 13.45 6.89 4.56
CA ALA A 16 13.67 7.07 5.99
C ALA A 16 13.90 5.75 6.73
N GLY A 17 13.97 4.62 6.02
CA GLY A 17 14.12 3.30 6.59
C GLY A 17 12.83 2.51 6.61
N HIS A 18 12.71 1.58 7.54
CA HIS A 18 11.51 0.75 7.67
C HIS A 18 10.34 1.57 8.22
N VAL A 19 9.22 1.49 7.53
CA VAL A 19 7.98 2.16 7.93
C VAL A 19 6.90 1.09 8.05
N SER A 20 5.99 1.25 8.99
CA SER A 20 4.84 0.37 9.12
C SER A 20 3.54 1.17 9.10
N GLY A 21 2.47 0.47 8.75
CA GLY A 21 1.15 1.08 8.70
C GLY A 21 0.08 0.03 8.46
N ARG A 22 -1.16 0.48 8.34
CA ARG A 22 -2.30 -0.39 8.08
C ARG A 22 -2.89 -0.09 6.72
N ILE A 23 -3.27 -1.16 6.04
CA ILE A 23 -3.92 -1.04 4.74
C ILE A 23 -5.31 -0.47 4.94
N ILE A 24 -5.61 0.62 4.24
CA ILE A 24 -6.90 1.28 4.30
C ILE A 24 -7.71 1.07 3.03
N LYS A 25 -7.07 0.68 1.94
CA LYS A 25 -7.75 0.46 0.68
C LYS A 25 -6.94 -0.47 -0.21
N VAL A 26 -7.64 -1.33 -0.95
CA VAL A 26 -7.02 -2.24 -1.93
C VAL A 26 -7.51 -1.83 -3.31
N HIS A 27 -6.57 -1.67 -4.24
CA HIS A 27 -6.88 -1.35 -5.64
C HIS A 27 -6.53 -2.54 -6.51
N THR A 28 -7.50 -2.99 -7.29
CA THR A 28 -7.31 -4.06 -8.27
C THR A 28 -7.54 -3.58 -9.69
N GLN A 29 -7.68 -2.27 -9.86
CA GLN A 29 -7.81 -1.59 -11.15
C GLN A 29 -6.97 -0.34 -11.09
N ASP A 30 -6.67 0.22 -12.26
CA ASP A 30 -5.92 1.47 -12.33
C ASP A 30 -6.66 2.56 -11.55
N PHE A 31 -5.91 3.39 -10.86
CA PHE A 31 -6.50 4.46 -10.05
C PHE A 31 -5.59 5.68 -10.06
N ASP A 32 -6.19 6.85 -9.84
CA ASP A 32 -5.45 8.10 -9.72
C ASP A 32 -5.13 8.35 -8.25
N TYR A 33 -3.88 8.70 -8.00
CA TYR A 33 -3.42 9.01 -6.65
C TYR A 33 -2.46 10.19 -6.70
N LYS A 34 -2.83 11.27 -6.03
CA LYS A 34 -2.03 12.52 -5.99
C LYS A 34 -1.62 13.01 -7.37
N GLY A 35 -2.54 12.97 -8.32
CA GLY A 35 -2.31 13.46 -9.67
C GLY A 35 -1.57 12.50 -10.58
N HIS A 36 -1.29 11.29 -10.12
CA HIS A 36 -0.62 10.26 -10.93
C HIS A 36 -1.52 9.05 -11.07
N THR A 37 -1.47 8.45 -12.24
CA THR A 37 -2.19 7.19 -12.48
C THR A 37 -1.31 6.04 -12.01
N HIS A 38 -1.82 5.25 -11.09
CA HIS A 38 -1.17 4.02 -10.64
C HIS A 38 -1.85 2.83 -11.29
N ARG A 39 -1.06 1.94 -11.83
CA ARG A 39 -1.60 0.74 -12.46
C ARG A 39 -1.72 -0.38 -11.45
N ALA A 40 -2.88 -0.99 -11.41
CA ALA A 40 -3.13 -2.13 -10.54
C ALA A 40 -4.04 -3.12 -11.25
N SER A 41 -3.99 -4.37 -10.82
CA SER A 41 -4.85 -5.43 -11.34
C SER A 41 -5.08 -6.44 -10.23
N LYS A 42 -5.95 -7.41 -10.49
CA LYS A 42 -6.18 -8.50 -9.52
C LYS A 42 -4.92 -9.30 -9.27
N GLU A 43 -4.06 -9.43 -10.28
CA GLU A 43 -2.81 -10.17 -10.17
C GLU A 43 -1.70 -9.35 -9.55
N SER A 44 -1.77 -8.03 -9.71
CA SER A 44 -0.78 -7.10 -9.16
C SER A 44 -1.49 -5.94 -8.50
N PRO A 45 -2.14 -6.18 -7.37
CA PRO A 45 -2.88 -5.11 -6.68
C PRO A 45 -1.93 -4.08 -6.08
N GLN A 46 -2.45 -2.88 -5.88
CA GLN A 46 -1.78 -1.85 -5.11
C GLN A 46 -2.61 -1.52 -3.88
N TYR A 47 -1.91 -1.06 -2.85
CA TYR A 47 -2.52 -0.83 -1.56
C TYR A 47 -2.26 0.60 -1.12
N GLU A 48 -3.27 1.23 -0.56
CA GLU A 48 -3.09 2.49 0.17
C GLU A 48 -2.95 2.15 1.65
N ILE A 49 -1.90 2.68 2.25
CA ILE A 49 -1.52 2.34 3.61
C ILE A 49 -1.35 3.64 4.40
N LYS A 50 -1.96 3.67 5.58
CA LYS A 50 -1.79 4.79 6.49
C LYS A 50 -0.66 4.47 7.46
N SER A 51 0.34 5.36 7.53
CA SER A 51 1.47 5.18 8.42
C SER A 51 1.03 5.15 9.88
N ASP A 52 1.67 4.29 10.69
CA ASP A 52 1.38 4.21 12.12
C ASP A 52 1.81 5.47 12.88
N LYS A 53 2.87 6.12 12.42
CA LYS A 53 3.45 7.26 13.14
C LYS A 53 2.89 8.61 12.71
N THR A 54 2.32 8.68 11.53
CA THR A 54 1.83 9.93 10.96
C THR A 54 0.51 9.67 10.24
N ASP A 55 -0.14 10.75 9.80
CA ASP A 55 -1.36 10.62 8.99
C ASP A 55 -1.04 10.50 7.50
N HIS A 56 0.20 10.28 7.15
CA HIS A 56 0.58 10.12 5.76
C HIS A 56 0.05 8.81 5.18
N ILE A 57 -0.44 8.89 3.97
CA ILE A 57 -0.93 7.74 3.24
C ILE A 57 0.02 7.50 2.07
N ALA A 58 0.41 6.25 1.87
CA ALA A 58 1.28 5.85 0.78
C ALA A 58 0.61 4.77 -0.05
N ALA A 59 0.95 4.70 -1.33
CA ALA A 59 0.46 3.67 -2.23
C ALA A 59 1.64 2.80 -2.65
N HIS A 60 1.55 1.50 -2.42
CA HIS A 60 2.62 0.55 -2.74
C HIS A 60 2.07 -0.70 -3.38
N LYS A 61 2.90 -1.32 -4.20
CA LYS A 61 2.59 -2.62 -4.78
C LYS A 61 2.75 -3.72 -3.73
N GLU A 62 2.08 -4.84 -3.96
CA GLU A 62 2.16 -6.00 -3.09
C GLU A 62 3.61 -6.44 -2.83
N SER A 63 4.45 -6.42 -3.87
CA SER A 63 5.83 -6.86 -3.77
C SER A 63 6.69 -5.97 -2.87
N ALA A 64 6.26 -4.75 -2.60
CA ALA A 64 6.99 -3.82 -1.73
C ALA A 64 6.61 -3.97 -0.25
N LEU A 65 5.60 -4.76 0.05
CA LEU A 65 5.04 -4.90 1.38
C LEU A 65 5.35 -6.24 2.00
N SER A 66 5.47 -6.25 3.33
CA SER A 66 5.58 -7.46 4.12
C SER A 66 4.64 -7.35 5.31
N HIS A 67 4.13 -8.47 5.81
CA HIS A 67 3.35 -8.46 7.04
C HIS A 67 4.27 -8.07 8.21
N LYS A 68 3.75 -7.23 9.06
CA LYS A 68 4.48 -6.85 10.26
C LYS A 68 4.41 -7.95 11.31
#